data_a20f640845382792f9cb4b5889bb20cd
#
_entry.id   a20f640845382792f9cb4b5889bb20cd
#
_cell.length_a   1.000
_cell.length_b   1.000
_cell.length_c   1.000
_cell.angle_alpha   90.00
_cell.angle_beta   90.00
_cell.angle_gamma   90.00
#
_symmetry.space_group_name_H-M   'P 1'
#
loop_
_entity.id
_entity.type
_entity.pdbx_description
1 polymer ?
#
loop_
_entity_poly.entity_id
_entity_poly.type
_entity_poly.pdbx_seq_one_letter_code
_entity_poly.pdbx_strand_id
1 'polypeptide(L)'
;AEVYRRLLKRPKLIDEEAQDPNKIIVIDEVQKIPSILDEVHRLVQKRNLRFLLTGSSARKLKRGAANLLAGRAWRADLFPLSFSEVPDFNLLGYLNTGGLPQIYNNPEAEGELESYVGTYLKEENQAEALTRNIEAFAEFLDAIALSNGKEINYESLASDCQVSTSTLKNYIQVLEDTLIGFRLPGFRKTKIRKAISRSKHYLFDIGV
;
A
#
# COMPACT_ATOMS: atom_id res chain seq x y z
N ALA A 1 11.58 8.57 18.82
CA ALA A 1 11.78 9.93 18.27
C ALA A 1 13.26 10.33 18.17
N GLU A 2 14.09 10.06 19.19
CA GLU A 2 15.50 10.49 19.20
C GLU A 2 16.37 9.69 18.22
N VAL A 3 16.27 8.38 18.20
CA VAL A 3 16.99 7.48 17.26
C VAL A 3 16.66 7.87 15.82
N TYR A 4 15.40 8.12 15.50
CA TYR A 4 14.96 8.58 14.19
C TYR A 4 15.66 9.88 13.77
N ARG A 5 15.69 10.91 14.65
CA ARG A 5 16.36 12.19 14.35
C ARG A 5 17.86 12.02 14.13
N ARG A 6 18.51 11.12 14.86
CA ARG A 6 19.93 10.80 14.70
C ARG A 6 20.19 10.12 13.36
N LEU A 7 19.41 9.10 13.00
CA LEU A 7 19.54 8.38 11.73
C LEU A 7 19.22 9.26 10.52
N LEU A 8 18.25 10.19 10.63
CA LEU A 8 17.94 11.15 9.57
C LEU A 8 19.16 12.03 9.21
N LYS A 9 19.94 12.44 10.24
CA LYS A 9 21.15 13.26 10.04
C LYS A 9 22.37 12.43 9.64
N ARG A 10 22.47 11.20 10.14
CA ARG A 10 23.63 10.33 9.95
C ARG A 10 23.18 8.86 9.80
N PRO A 11 22.76 8.44 8.59
CA PRO A 11 22.29 7.06 8.35
C PRO A 11 23.32 5.98 8.76
N LYS A 12 24.61 6.29 8.69
CA LYS A 12 25.70 5.37 9.08
C LYS A 12 25.66 4.93 10.54
N LEU A 13 24.94 5.65 11.41
CA LEU A 13 24.79 5.25 12.82
C LEU A 13 24.09 3.89 12.97
N ILE A 14 23.37 3.43 11.95
CA ILE A 14 22.78 2.09 11.96
C ILE A 14 23.85 0.99 12.07
N ASP A 15 25.07 1.24 11.59
CA ASP A 15 26.20 0.31 11.72
C ASP A 15 26.65 0.16 13.18
N GLU A 16 26.56 1.23 13.96
CA GLU A 16 26.89 1.24 15.37
C GLU A 16 25.84 0.50 16.22
N GLU A 17 24.57 0.60 15.83
CA GLU A 17 23.45 -0.07 16.51
C GLU A 17 23.34 -1.56 16.10
N ALA A 18 23.79 -1.92 14.90
CA ALA A 18 23.69 -3.25 14.31
C ALA A 18 24.90 -4.12 14.63
N GLN A 19 25.11 -4.45 15.91
CA GLN A 19 26.30 -5.15 16.37
C GLN A 19 26.22 -6.68 16.24
N ASP A 20 25.03 -7.26 16.36
CA ASP A 20 24.83 -8.72 16.41
C ASP A 20 24.33 -9.26 15.03
N PRO A 21 25.14 -10.06 14.32
CA PRO A 21 24.76 -10.59 13.01
C PRO A 21 23.64 -11.65 13.07
N ASN A 22 23.33 -12.21 14.25
CA ASN A 22 22.28 -13.18 14.42
C ASN A 22 20.90 -12.56 14.61
N LYS A 23 20.83 -11.27 14.91
CA LYS A 23 19.57 -10.54 15.07
C LYS A 23 19.03 -10.04 13.74
N ILE A 24 17.71 -9.90 13.67
CA ILE A 24 17.04 -9.20 12.59
C ILE A 24 16.86 -7.75 13.02
N ILE A 25 17.33 -6.83 12.19
CA ILE A 25 17.18 -5.40 12.43
C ILE A 25 15.89 -4.96 11.75
N VAL A 26 14.94 -4.45 12.53
CA VAL A 26 13.66 -3.95 12.02
C VAL A 26 13.75 -2.45 11.83
N ILE A 27 13.43 -1.98 10.62
CA ILE A 27 13.30 -0.56 10.31
C ILE A 27 11.88 -0.33 9.82
N ASP A 28 11.10 0.30 10.69
CA ASP A 28 9.71 0.64 10.42
C ASP A 28 9.61 1.97 9.67
N GLU A 29 8.67 2.06 8.73
CA GLU A 29 8.43 3.24 7.90
C GLU A 29 9.70 3.74 7.19
N VAL A 30 10.43 2.83 6.57
CA VAL A 30 11.76 3.11 5.97
C VAL A 30 11.73 4.22 4.92
N GLN A 31 10.57 4.46 4.28
CA GLN A 31 10.40 5.54 3.31
C GLN A 31 10.55 6.95 3.94
N LYS A 32 10.46 7.07 5.26
CA LYS A 32 10.72 8.33 5.98
C LYS A 32 12.20 8.72 5.98
N ILE A 33 13.11 7.74 5.78
CA ILE A 33 14.56 7.97 5.68
C ILE A 33 15.11 7.22 4.47
N PRO A 34 14.87 7.66 3.22
CA PRO A 34 15.30 6.94 2.03
C PRO A 34 16.82 6.67 1.97
N SER A 35 17.62 7.58 2.52
CA SER A 35 19.09 7.46 2.56
C SER A 35 19.59 6.28 3.43
N ILE A 36 18.76 5.74 4.31
CA ILE A 36 19.13 4.56 5.11
C ILE A 36 19.23 3.29 4.27
N LEU A 37 18.55 3.24 3.12
CA LEU A 37 18.57 2.09 2.22
C LEU A 37 19.97 1.82 1.64
N ASP A 38 20.77 2.86 1.40
CA ASP A 38 22.16 2.72 0.96
C ASP A 38 22.99 2.03 2.04
N GLU A 39 22.79 2.41 3.31
CA GLU A 39 23.49 1.79 4.43
C GLU A 39 23.00 0.36 4.68
N VAL A 40 21.72 0.09 4.59
CA VAL A 40 21.15 -1.27 4.65
C VAL A 40 21.80 -2.14 3.59
N HIS A 41 21.87 -1.67 2.35
CA HIS A 41 22.50 -2.39 1.25
C HIS A 41 23.97 -2.68 1.54
N ARG A 42 24.73 -1.69 2.01
CA ARG A 42 26.14 -1.83 2.40
C ARG A 42 26.33 -2.86 3.50
N LEU A 43 25.47 -2.84 4.53
CA LEU A 43 25.56 -3.74 5.69
C LEU A 43 25.16 -5.19 5.33
N VAL A 44 24.16 -5.36 4.48
CA VAL A 44 23.81 -6.69 3.92
C VAL A 44 25.00 -7.26 3.16
N GLN A 45 25.66 -6.47 2.31
CA GLN A 45 26.78 -6.94 1.50
C GLN A 45 28.06 -7.21 2.31
N LYS A 46 28.43 -6.30 3.21
CA LYS A 46 29.73 -6.36 3.90
C LYS A 46 29.69 -7.19 5.18
N ARG A 47 28.57 -7.23 5.87
CA ARG A 47 28.42 -7.85 7.18
C ARG A 47 27.40 -8.99 7.24
N ASN A 48 26.73 -9.28 6.10
CA ASN A 48 25.67 -10.28 6.01
C ASN A 48 24.56 -10.11 7.07
N LEU A 49 24.24 -8.85 7.43
CA LEU A 49 23.20 -8.53 8.39
C LEU A 49 21.82 -8.75 7.76
N ARG A 50 20.86 -9.11 8.58
CA ARG A 50 19.46 -9.35 8.17
C ARG A 50 18.58 -8.18 8.58
N PHE A 51 17.77 -7.71 7.63
CA PHE A 51 16.86 -6.59 7.84
C PHE A 51 15.42 -6.99 7.54
N LEU A 52 14.49 -6.47 8.33
CA LEU A 52 13.07 -6.39 8.02
C LEU A 52 12.73 -4.92 7.84
N LEU A 53 12.33 -4.55 6.65
CA LEU A 53 11.97 -3.18 6.31
C LEU A 53 10.47 -3.12 6.11
N THR A 54 9.79 -2.21 6.80
CA THR A 54 8.36 -1.97 6.60
C THR A 54 8.12 -0.59 5.99
N GLY A 55 6.98 -0.41 5.38
CA GLY A 55 6.55 0.88 4.86
C GLY A 55 5.16 0.81 4.26
N SER A 56 4.36 1.84 4.49
CA SER A 56 2.99 1.96 4.00
C SER A 56 2.93 2.20 2.48
N SER A 57 4.00 2.76 1.87
CA SER A 57 4.01 3.09 0.45
C SER A 57 4.89 2.17 -0.37
N ALA A 58 4.25 1.24 -1.10
CA ALA A 58 4.93 0.39 -2.08
C ALA A 58 5.65 1.19 -3.18
N ARG A 59 5.14 2.39 -3.53
CA ARG A 59 5.71 3.26 -4.55
C ARG A 59 7.05 3.86 -4.12
N LYS A 60 7.12 4.39 -2.89
CA LYS A 60 8.39 4.93 -2.35
C LYS A 60 9.42 3.85 -2.17
N LEU A 61 8.98 2.67 -1.69
CA LEU A 61 9.85 1.51 -1.57
C LEU A 61 10.35 1.04 -2.94
N LYS A 62 9.49 0.98 -3.96
CA LYS A 62 9.90 0.62 -5.35
C LYS A 62 10.90 1.62 -5.92
N ARG A 63 10.72 2.93 -5.71
CA ARG A 63 11.63 3.95 -6.25
C ARG A 63 12.98 3.98 -5.54
N GLY A 64 13.00 3.77 -4.22
CA GLY A 64 14.23 3.78 -3.43
C GLY A 64 14.89 2.40 -3.31
N ALA A 65 14.14 1.37 -2.94
CA ALA A 65 14.67 0.06 -2.62
C ALA A 65 14.83 -0.87 -3.82
N ALA A 66 14.01 -0.76 -4.88
CA ALA A 66 14.05 -1.69 -6.00
C ALA A 66 15.36 -1.64 -6.77
N ASN A 67 16.00 -0.48 -6.87
CA ASN A 67 17.30 -0.33 -7.52
C ASN A 67 18.47 -0.72 -6.61
N LEU A 68 18.34 -0.53 -5.30
CA LEU A 68 19.44 -0.77 -4.34
C LEU A 68 19.45 -2.20 -3.79
N LEU A 69 18.26 -2.81 -3.58
CA LEU A 69 18.12 -4.14 -3.01
C LEU A 69 17.77 -5.21 -4.05
N ALA A 70 17.85 -4.90 -5.35
CA ALA A 70 17.51 -5.81 -6.44
C ALA A 70 18.24 -7.15 -6.29
N GLY A 71 17.47 -8.24 -6.22
CA GLY A 71 17.98 -9.60 -6.05
C GLY A 71 18.45 -9.97 -4.64
N ARG A 72 18.30 -9.09 -3.64
CA ARG A 72 18.73 -9.31 -2.25
C ARG A 72 17.62 -9.10 -1.21
N ALA A 73 16.46 -8.65 -1.64
CA ALA A 73 15.30 -8.48 -0.78
C ALA A 73 14.11 -9.27 -1.32
N TRP A 74 13.36 -9.87 -0.42
CA TRP A 74 12.08 -10.47 -0.71
C TRP A 74 11.01 -9.48 -0.31
N ARG A 75 10.04 -9.30 -1.20
CA ARG A 75 8.87 -8.48 -0.91
C ARG A 75 7.75 -9.36 -0.39
N ALA A 76 7.16 -8.94 0.72
CA ALA A 76 5.92 -9.47 1.24
C ALA A 76 4.92 -8.32 1.39
N ASP A 77 3.72 -8.49 0.87
CA ASP A 77 2.62 -7.56 1.05
C ASP A 77 1.70 -8.12 2.15
N LEU A 78 1.36 -7.29 3.15
CA LEU A 78 0.39 -7.63 4.18
C LEU A 78 -0.99 -7.19 3.72
N PHE A 79 -1.91 -8.13 3.71
CA PHE A 79 -3.32 -7.91 3.37
C PHE A 79 -4.20 -8.04 4.61
N PRO A 80 -5.47 -7.61 4.55
CA PRO A 80 -6.45 -7.88 5.59
C PRO A 80 -6.54 -9.38 5.91
N LEU A 81 -7.06 -9.70 7.10
CA LEU A 81 -7.22 -11.07 7.55
C LEU A 81 -8.05 -11.89 6.57
N SER A 82 -7.56 -13.07 6.23
CA SER A 82 -8.30 -14.05 5.45
C SER A 82 -9.11 -14.98 6.36
N PHE A 83 -10.07 -15.70 5.80
CA PHE A 83 -10.89 -16.65 6.56
C PHE A 83 -10.06 -17.71 7.30
N SER A 84 -8.92 -18.09 6.76
CA SER A 84 -8.03 -19.09 7.36
C SER A 84 -7.22 -18.58 8.55
N GLU A 85 -7.13 -17.27 8.71
CA GLU A 85 -6.41 -16.61 9.79
C GLU A 85 -7.32 -16.25 10.97
N VAL A 86 -8.64 -16.35 10.77
CA VAL A 86 -9.65 -15.96 11.76
C VAL A 86 -10.29 -17.21 12.37
N PRO A 87 -10.07 -17.50 13.66
CA PRO A 87 -10.84 -18.51 14.38
C PRO A 87 -12.34 -18.17 14.35
N ASP A 88 -13.19 -19.19 14.22
CA ASP A 88 -14.66 -19.02 14.23
C ASP A 88 -15.18 -17.96 13.23
N PHE A 89 -14.67 -18.02 12.00
CA PHE A 89 -14.96 -17.06 10.95
C PHE A 89 -16.45 -16.84 10.72
N ASN A 90 -16.90 -15.61 10.91
CA ASN A 90 -18.26 -15.18 10.63
C ASN A 90 -18.32 -14.42 9.31
N LEU A 91 -18.85 -15.08 8.27
CA LEU A 91 -18.95 -14.49 6.93
C LEU A 91 -19.78 -13.21 6.93
N LEU A 92 -20.92 -13.16 7.63
CA LEU A 92 -21.77 -11.97 7.65
C LEU A 92 -21.08 -10.79 8.33
N GLY A 93 -20.41 -11.05 9.46
CA GLY A 93 -19.60 -10.05 10.14
C GLY A 93 -18.50 -9.53 9.21
N TYR A 94 -17.76 -10.44 8.56
CA TYR A 94 -16.70 -10.08 7.63
C TYR A 94 -17.20 -9.25 6.44
N LEU A 95 -18.38 -9.57 5.89
CA LEU A 95 -19.00 -8.82 4.79
C LEU A 95 -19.39 -7.39 5.21
N ASN A 96 -19.69 -7.17 6.49
CA ASN A 96 -20.08 -5.85 6.99
C ASN A 96 -18.88 -4.99 7.44
N THR A 97 -17.83 -5.61 8.01
CA THR A 97 -16.73 -4.86 8.65
C THR A 97 -15.37 -5.06 7.98
N GLY A 98 -15.29 -5.98 7.02
CA GLY A 98 -14.00 -6.32 6.39
C GLY A 98 -13.09 -7.16 7.27
N GLY A 99 -11.84 -7.26 6.87
CA GLY A 99 -10.80 -8.06 7.52
C GLY A 99 -9.63 -7.27 8.08
N LEU A 100 -9.75 -5.94 8.23
CA LEU A 100 -8.70 -5.16 8.91
C LEU A 100 -8.57 -5.62 10.36
N PRO A 101 -7.35 -5.99 10.84
CA PRO A 101 -7.17 -6.62 12.15
C PRO A 101 -7.72 -5.83 13.34
N GLN A 102 -7.67 -4.50 13.27
CA GLN A 102 -8.20 -3.63 14.35
C GLN A 102 -9.72 -3.49 14.31
N ILE A 103 -10.32 -3.74 13.15
CA ILE A 103 -11.75 -3.50 12.90
C ILE A 103 -12.54 -4.80 12.98
N TYR A 104 -11.94 -5.91 12.56
CA TYR A 104 -12.61 -7.21 12.62
C TYR A 104 -13.06 -7.57 14.04
N ASN A 105 -14.34 -7.89 14.21
CA ASN A 105 -14.98 -8.14 15.51
C ASN A 105 -14.94 -6.97 16.52
N ASN A 106 -14.68 -5.76 16.06
CA ASN A 106 -14.77 -4.57 16.92
C ASN A 106 -16.23 -4.10 17.00
N PRO A 107 -16.80 -3.89 18.20
CA PRO A 107 -18.15 -3.31 18.36
C PRO A 107 -18.29 -1.91 17.75
N GLU A 108 -17.21 -1.17 17.65
CA GLU A 108 -17.11 0.20 17.10
C GLU A 108 -16.64 0.22 15.64
N ALA A 109 -16.77 -0.91 14.92
CA ALA A 109 -16.20 -1.10 13.57
C ALA A 109 -16.59 -0.01 12.58
N GLU A 110 -17.83 0.46 12.60
CA GLU A 110 -18.33 1.51 11.70
C GLU A 110 -17.58 2.83 11.90
N GLY A 111 -17.44 3.31 13.14
CA GLY A 111 -16.69 4.52 13.45
C GLY A 111 -15.19 4.40 13.17
N GLU A 112 -14.62 3.22 13.39
CA GLU A 112 -13.22 2.93 13.05
C GLU A 112 -13.00 2.94 11.52
N LEU A 113 -13.93 2.40 10.72
CA LEU A 113 -13.88 2.43 9.26
C LEU A 113 -14.01 3.86 8.72
N GLU A 114 -14.97 4.63 9.25
CA GLU A 114 -15.11 6.05 8.88
C GLU A 114 -13.84 6.85 9.18
N SER A 115 -13.24 6.63 10.34
CA SER A 115 -11.97 7.24 10.74
C SER A 115 -10.83 6.80 9.81
N TYR A 116 -10.77 5.51 9.49
CA TYR A 116 -9.77 4.96 8.58
C TYR A 116 -9.87 5.58 7.19
N VAL A 117 -11.05 5.58 6.58
CA VAL A 117 -11.28 6.17 5.25
C VAL A 117 -11.06 7.69 5.28
N GLY A 118 -11.64 8.38 6.28
CA GLY A 118 -11.60 9.84 6.36
C GLY A 118 -10.22 10.41 6.65
N THR A 119 -9.46 9.77 7.52
CA THR A 119 -8.17 10.29 8.02
C THR A 119 -7.00 9.66 7.30
N TYR A 120 -6.93 8.35 7.30
CA TYR A 120 -5.79 7.61 6.74
C TYR A 120 -5.63 7.87 5.24
N LEU A 121 -6.70 7.72 4.47
CA LEU A 121 -6.63 7.92 3.02
C LEU A 121 -6.33 9.37 2.64
N LYS A 122 -6.81 10.34 3.41
CA LYS A 122 -6.46 11.77 3.21
C LYS A 122 -5.01 12.06 3.56
N GLU A 123 -4.55 11.59 4.71
CA GLU A 123 -3.17 11.83 5.17
C GLU A 123 -2.14 11.16 4.28
N GLU A 124 -2.35 9.90 3.87
CA GLU A 124 -1.46 9.19 2.94
C GLU A 124 -1.41 9.90 1.58
N ASN A 125 -2.54 10.35 1.05
CA ASN A 125 -2.58 11.08 -0.22
C ASN A 125 -1.88 12.45 -0.13
N GLN A 126 -2.04 13.17 0.97
CA GLN A 126 -1.35 14.44 1.21
C GLN A 126 0.15 14.24 1.42
N ALA A 127 0.54 13.26 2.23
CA ALA A 127 1.95 12.95 2.51
C ALA A 127 2.70 12.50 1.24
N GLU A 128 1.99 11.86 0.31
CA GLU A 128 2.53 11.45 -0.98
C GLU A 128 2.51 12.57 -2.03
N ALA A 129 1.89 13.73 -1.76
CA ALA A 129 1.65 14.83 -2.70
C ALA A 129 1.03 14.35 -4.04
N LEU A 130 0.21 13.28 -3.98
CA LEU A 130 -0.28 12.57 -5.15
C LEU A 130 -1.51 13.23 -5.75
N THR A 131 -2.30 13.92 -4.94
CA THR A 131 -3.48 14.64 -5.40
C THR A 131 -3.47 16.09 -4.89
N ARG A 132 -3.71 17.03 -5.79
CA ARG A 132 -3.88 18.44 -5.42
C ARG A 132 -5.34 18.78 -5.04
N ASN A 133 -6.26 17.94 -5.47
CA ASN A 133 -7.70 18.10 -5.20
C ASN A 133 -8.18 16.91 -4.37
N ILE A 134 -8.30 17.13 -3.05
CA ILE A 134 -8.71 16.10 -2.09
C ILE A 134 -10.20 15.79 -2.22
N GLU A 135 -11.03 16.81 -2.53
CA GLU A 135 -12.47 16.64 -2.69
C GLU A 135 -12.77 15.70 -3.88
N ALA A 136 -12.19 15.99 -5.05
CA ALA A 136 -12.34 15.11 -6.23
C ALA A 136 -11.77 13.71 -6.01
N PHE A 137 -10.76 13.56 -5.14
CA PHE A 137 -10.26 12.24 -4.78
C PHE A 137 -11.22 11.49 -3.84
N ALA A 138 -11.91 12.19 -2.93
CA ALA A 138 -12.94 11.58 -2.09
C ALA A 138 -14.13 11.10 -2.94
N GLU A 139 -14.64 11.95 -3.86
CA GLU A 139 -15.68 11.56 -4.83
C GLU A 139 -15.26 10.34 -5.67
N PHE A 140 -13.98 10.28 -6.05
CA PHE A 140 -13.44 9.13 -6.76
C PHE A 140 -13.45 7.86 -5.91
N LEU A 141 -13.14 7.95 -4.59
CA LEU A 141 -13.19 6.78 -3.70
C LEU A 141 -14.60 6.20 -3.61
N ASP A 142 -15.61 7.05 -3.47
CA ASP A 142 -17.01 6.63 -3.45
C ASP A 142 -17.40 5.94 -4.79
N ALA A 143 -17.03 6.55 -5.90
CA ALA A 143 -17.37 6.03 -7.22
C ALA A 143 -16.64 4.72 -7.55
N ILE A 144 -15.38 4.55 -7.12
CA ILE A 144 -14.61 3.31 -7.33
C ILE A 144 -15.11 2.18 -6.42
N ALA A 145 -15.56 2.49 -5.20
CA ALA A 145 -16.17 1.52 -4.29
C ALA A 145 -17.43 0.91 -4.91
N LEU A 146 -18.32 1.73 -5.48
CA LEU A 146 -19.51 1.29 -6.23
C LEU A 146 -19.18 0.45 -7.48
N SER A 147 -17.95 0.58 -7.98
CA SER A 147 -17.44 -0.15 -9.14
C SER A 147 -16.61 -1.38 -8.76
N ASN A 148 -16.56 -1.75 -7.48
CA ASN A 148 -15.79 -2.90 -6.98
C ASN A 148 -16.16 -4.19 -7.71
N GLY A 149 -15.17 -4.93 -8.19
CA GLY A 149 -15.35 -6.17 -8.95
C GLY A 149 -15.85 -6.00 -10.39
N LYS A 150 -16.02 -4.75 -10.88
CA LYS A 150 -16.49 -4.43 -12.23
C LYS A 150 -15.33 -3.99 -13.15
N GLU A 151 -15.60 -4.03 -14.45
CA GLU A 151 -14.75 -3.37 -15.45
C GLU A 151 -14.98 -1.86 -15.38
N ILE A 152 -13.91 -1.07 -15.31
CA ILE A 152 -14.01 0.39 -15.24
C ILE A 152 -14.05 0.98 -16.65
N ASN A 153 -15.07 1.80 -16.89
CA ASN A 153 -15.05 2.76 -17.98
C ASN A 153 -14.40 4.05 -17.47
N TYR A 154 -13.16 4.29 -17.89
CA TYR A 154 -12.36 5.43 -17.42
C TYR A 154 -12.96 6.78 -17.81
N GLU A 155 -13.67 6.87 -18.95
CA GLU A 155 -14.29 8.10 -19.43
C GLU A 155 -15.54 8.44 -18.59
N SER A 156 -16.39 7.45 -18.36
CA SER A 156 -17.58 7.62 -17.52
C SER A 156 -17.18 7.99 -16.09
N LEU A 157 -16.32 7.21 -15.48
CA LEU A 157 -15.89 7.46 -14.09
C LEU A 157 -15.18 8.81 -13.93
N ALA A 158 -14.40 9.26 -14.91
CA ALA A 158 -13.78 10.57 -14.90
C ALA A 158 -14.79 11.70 -14.97
N SER A 159 -15.85 11.51 -15.79
CA SER A 159 -16.97 12.44 -15.87
C SER A 159 -17.74 12.53 -14.55
N ASP A 160 -18.03 11.39 -13.94
CA ASP A 160 -18.75 11.33 -12.66
C ASP A 160 -17.98 12.05 -11.53
N CYS A 161 -16.65 11.93 -11.50
CA CYS A 161 -15.78 12.61 -10.54
C CYS A 161 -15.34 14.01 -10.99
N GLN A 162 -15.86 14.54 -12.09
CA GLN A 162 -15.53 15.87 -12.63
C GLN A 162 -14.03 16.11 -12.85
N VAL A 163 -13.28 15.07 -13.21
CA VAL A 163 -11.84 15.14 -13.46
C VAL A 163 -11.49 14.71 -14.89
N SER A 164 -10.28 15.01 -15.31
CA SER A 164 -9.80 14.46 -16.59
C SER A 164 -9.53 12.95 -16.48
N THR A 165 -9.65 12.23 -17.59
CA THR A 165 -9.30 10.80 -17.67
C THR A 165 -7.85 10.53 -17.26
N SER A 166 -6.94 11.47 -17.50
CA SER A 166 -5.55 11.38 -17.04
C SER A 166 -5.42 11.47 -15.52
N THR A 167 -6.17 12.38 -14.90
CA THR A 167 -6.24 12.50 -13.43
C THR A 167 -6.83 11.24 -12.82
N LEU A 168 -7.91 10.70 -13.38
CA LEU A 168 -8.51 9.46 -12.92
C LEU A 168 -7.52 8.27 -12.95
N LYS A 169 -6.75 8.14 -14.05
CA LYS A 169 -5.71 7.11 -14.15
C LYS A 169 -4.65 7.26 -13.07
N ASN A 170 -4.29 8.49 -12.71
CA ASN A 170 -3.37 8.76 -11.61
C ASN A 170 -4.00 8.36 -10.27
N TYR A 171 -5.28 8.63 -10.03
CA TYR A 171 -5.99 8.22 -8.82
C TYR A 171 -6.01 6.69 -8.66
N ILE A 172 -6.33 5.96 -9.73
CA ILE A 172 -6.28 4.48 -9.73
C ILE A 172 -4.85 3.99 -9.44
N GLN A 173 -3.84 4.64 -10.03
CA GLN A 173 -2.45 4.29 -9.77
C GLN A 173 -2.06 4.53 -8.30
N VAL A 174 -2.62 5.57 -7.67
CA VAL A 174 -2.44 5.81 -6.23
C VAL A 174 -2.97 4.66 -5.41
N LEU A 175 -4.21 4.19 -5.68
CA LEU A 175 -4.79 3.04 -4.97
C LEU A 175 -3.94 1.78 -5.12
N GLU A 176 -3.39 1.55 -6.32
CA GLU A 176 -2.51 0.39 -6.55
C GLU A 176 -1.16 0.53 -5.83
N ASP A 177 -0.59 1.74 -5.81
CA ASP A 177 0.70 2.01 -5.18
C ASP A 177 0.63 1.98 -3.65
N THR A 178 -0.54 2.27 -3.08
CA THR A 178 -0.83 2.22 -1.64
C THR A 178 -1.45 0.89 -1.19
N LEU A 179 -1.61 -0.07 -2.10
CA LEU A 179 -2.21 -1.39 -1.87
C LEU A 179 -3.69 -1.36 -1.45
N ILE A 180 -4.38 -0.24 -1.64
CA ILE A 180 -5.81 -0.10 -1.33
C ILE A 180 -6.67 -0.71 -2.42
N GLY A 181 -6.15 -0.74 -3.64
CA GLY A 181 -6.83 -1.36 -4.77
C GLY A 181 -5.87 -2.14 -5.66
N PHE A 182 -6.40 -3.05 -6.44
CA PHE A 182 -5.64 -3.78 -7.45
C PHE A 182 -6.47 -4.07 -8.70
N ARG A 183 -5.77 -4.19 -9.82
CA ARG A 183 -6.36 -4.60 -11.08
C ARG A 183 -6.18 -6.10 -11.30
N LEU A 184 -7.28 -6.77 -11.61
CA LEU A 184 -7.27 -8.13 -12.12
C LEU A 184 -7.40 -8.08 -13.65
N PRO A 185 -6.32 -8.33 -14.41
CA PRO A 185 -6.38 -8.34 -15.86
C PRO A 185 -7.19 -9.53 -16.36
N GLY A 186 -7.90 -9.34 -17.49
CA GLY A 186 -8.62 -10.44 -18.12
C GLY A 186 -7.69 -11.60 -18.49
N PHE A 187 -8.19 -12.83 -18.33
CA PHE A 187 -7.46 -14.03 -18.68
C PHE A 187 -7.11 -14.07 -20.17
N ARG A 188 -5.86 -14.34 -20.50
CA ARG A 188 -5.38 -14.46 -21.88
C ARG A 188 -4.86 -15.87 -22.15
N LYS A 189 -5.50 -16.56 -23.08
CA LYS A 189 -5.07 -17.91 -23.50
C LYS A 189 -3.82 -17.89 -24.41
N THR A 190 -3.53 -16.76 -25.09
CA THR A 190 -2.38 -16.59 -25.98
C THR A 190 -1.79 -15.19 -25.89
N LYS A 191 -0.44 -15.08 -25.99
CA LYS A 191 0.29 -13.80 -25.97
C LYS A 191 0.13 -12.97 -27.27
N ILE A 192 -0.46 -13.54 -28.32
CA ILE A 192 -0.41 -13.00 -29.69
C ILE A 192 -1.57 -12.05 -30.00
N ARG A 193 -2.71 -12.16 -29.35
CA ARG A 193 -3.81 -11.22 -29.55
C ARG A 193 -3.77 -10.10 -28.53
N LYS A 194 -3.51 -8.88 -29.00
CA LYS A 194 -3.83 -7.63 -28.31
C LYS A 194 -5.36 -7.44 -28.27
N ALA A 195 -6.09 -8.40 -27.70
CA ALA A 195 -7.47 -8.14 -27.35
C ALA A 195 -7.45 -7.06 -26.24
N ILE A 196 -8.30 -6.06 -26.39
CA ILE A 196 -8.57 -5.05 -25.38
C ILE A 196 -9.11 -5.82 -24.17
N SER A 197 -8.19 -6.23 -23.30
CA SER A 197 -8.55 -6.93 -22.07
C SER A 197 -8.89 -5.86 -21.05
N ARG A 198 -10.18 -5.62 -20.86
CA ARG A 198 -10.64 -4.79 -19.76
C ARG A 198 -10.28 -5.48 -18.46
N SER A 199 -9.72 -4.73 -17.53
CA SER A 199 -9.38 -5.21 -16.21
C SER A 199 -10.52 -4.93 -15.25
N LYS A 200 -10.76 -5.83 -14.32
CA LYS A 200 -11.62 -5.56 -13.16
C LYS A 200 -10.79 -4.91 -12.07
N HIS A 201 -11.41 -4.03 -11.32
CA HIS A 201 -10.81 -3.39 -10.14
C HIS A 201 -11.44 -3.94 -8.87
N TYR A 202 -10.60 -4.14 -7.87
CA TYR A 202 -10.99 -4.61 -6.55
C TYR A 202 -10.33 -3.73 -5.50
N LEU A 203 -11.08 -3.37 -4.48
CA LEU A 203 -10.53 -2.83 -3.24
C LEU A 203 -9.92 -3.98 -2.43
N PHE A 204 -8.96 -3.66 -1.60
CA PHE A 204 -8.20 -4.63 -0.81
C PHE A 204 -9.03 -5.23 0.34
N ASP A 205 -10.04 -4.51 0.80
CA ASP A 205 -10.95 -4.88 1.88
C ASP A 205 -12.38 -4.47 1.53
N ILE A 206 -13.34 -5.27 1.95
CA ILE A 206 -14.76 -5.01 1.67
C ILE A 206 -15.43 -4.10 2.69
N GLY A 207 -14.79 -3.87 3.84
CA GLY A 207 -15.26 -2.93 4.85
C GLY A 207 -14.89 -1.48 4.52
N VAL A 208 -13.88 -1.28 3.68
CA VAL A 208 -13.40 0.01 3.19
C VAL A 208 -14.06 0.33 1.85
#